data_6eb60fa7e246eb691c945d2c6576075f
#
_entry.id   6eb60fa7e246eb691c945d2c6576075f
#
_cell.length_a   1.000
_cell.length_b   1.000
_cell.length_c   1.000
_cell.angle_alpha   90.00
_cell.angle_beta   90.00
_cell.angle_gamma   90.00
#
_symmetry.space_group_name_H-M   'P 1'
#
loop_
_entity.id
_entity.type
_entity.pdbx_description
1 polymer ?
#
loop_
_entity_poly.entity_id
_entity_poly.type
_entity_poly.pdbx_seq_one_letter_code
_entity_poly.pdbx_strand_id
1 'polypeptide(L)'
;MGLFQAEAVLFIFLCSWGESLALEIIASSEDYDADTAERYGWINRAIPDKELDDFVDRFARRIASFDKKVLTEAKRLVNRSSPMPDDARLVAAEETFTRMLSWPETRARIAELIERGLQKPGDFELRPGQHLGNE
;
A
#
# COMPACT_ATOMS: atom_id res chain seq x y z
N MET A 1 -14.27 -1.86 -4.11
CA MET A 1 -13.52 -0.67 -3.67
C MET A 1 -12.00 -0.89 -3.64
N GLY A 2 -11.50 -2.10 -3.85
CA GLY A 2 -10.07 -2.44 -3.79
C GLY A 2 -9.24 -2.20 -5.05
N LEU A 3 -9.84 -2.15 -6.24
CA LEU A 3 -9.10 -1.99 -7.49
C LEU A 3 -8.59 -0.56 -7.76
N PHE A 4 -9.28 0.46 -7.29
CA PHE A 4 -8.88 1.86 -7.49
C PHE A 4 -7.70 2.33 -6.62
N GLN A 5 -7.29 1.55 -5.63
CA GLN A 5 -6.17 1.90 -4.75
C GLN A 5 -4.81 1.38 -5.25
N ALA A 6 -4.81 0.38 -6.12
CA ALA A 6 -3.56 -0.26 -6.55
C ALA A 6 -2.60 0.70 -7.29
N GLU A 7 -3.11 1.68 -8.00
CA GLU A 7 -2.31 2.62 -8.80
C GLU A 7 -1.63 3.70 -7.95
N ALA A 8 -2.39 4.30 -7.03
CA ALA A 8 -1.82 5.25 -6.08
C ALA A 8 -0.77 4.58 -5.20
N VAL A 9 -1.01 3.32 -4.81
CA VAL A 9 -0.09 2.48 -4.06
C VAL A 9 1.17 2.20 -4.85
N LEU A 10 1.07 1.87 -6.15
CA LEU A 10 2.22 1.67 -7.03
C LEU A 10 3.14 2.91 -7.08
N PHE A 11 2.56 4.10 -7.27
CA PHE A 11 3.34 5.33 -7.32
C PHE A 11 3.97 5.68 -5.96
N ILE A 12 3.26 5.46 -4.88
CA ILE A 12 3.80 5.64 -3.53
C ILE A 12 4.99 4.70 -3.31
N PHE A 13 4.89 3.46 -3.77
CA PHE A 13 5.98 2.48 -3.70
C PHE A 13 7.20 2.94 -4.49
N LEU A 14 7.03 3.33 -5.76
CA LEU A 14 8.12 3.82 -6.60
C LEU A 14 8.83 5.05 -5.99
N CYS A 15 8.07 5.99 -5.46
CA CYS A 15 8.62 7.21 -4.87
C CYS A 15 9.30 6.99 -3.53
N SER A 16 8.85 6.01 -2.75
CA SER A 16 9.29 5.82 -1.36
C SER A 16 10.41 4.81 -1.20
N TRP A 17 10.49 3.78 -2.05
CA TRP A 17 11.36 2.61 -1.82
C TRP A 17 12.28 2.24 -2.98
N GLY A 18 12.18 2.94 -4.10
CA GLY A 18 12.96 2.68 -5.29
C GLY A 18 12.38 1.60 -6.21
N GLU A 19 12.85 1.60 -7.46
CA GLU A 19 12.30 0.78 -8.54
C GLU A 19 12.40 -0.72 -8.27
N SER A 20 13.51 -1.18 -7.69
CA SER A 20 13.76 -2.62 -7.49
C SER A 20 12.75 -3.25 -6.53
N LEU A 21 12.50 -2.60 -5.39
CA LEU A 21 11.58 -3.12 -4.39
C LEU A 21 10.12 -2.98 -4.83
N ALA A 22 9.78 -1.87 -5.50
CA ALA A 22 8.44 -1.70 -6.06
C ALA A 22 8.15 -2.77 -7.13
N LEU A 23 9.13 -3.10 -7.99
CA LEU A 23 8.99 -4.15 -8.99
C LEU A 23 8.85 -5.54 -8.36
N GLU A 24 9.65 -5.84 -7.33
CA GLU A 24 9.55 -7.10 -6.59
C GLU A 24 8.14 -7.30 -6.04
N ILE A 25 7.61 -6.32 -5.32
CA ILE A 25 6.29 -6.40 -4.70
C ILE A 25 5.17 -6.60 -5.72
N ILE A 26 5.22 -5.81 -6.82
CA ILE A 26 4.17 -5.83 -7.82
C ILE A 26 4.23 -7.11 -8.67
N ALA A 27 5.43 -7.53 -9.04
CA ALA A 27 5.61 -8.69 -9.90
C ALA A 27 5.41 -10.02 -9.16
N SER A 28 5.82 -10.10 -7.89
CA SER A 28 5.61 -11.31 -7.09
C SER A 28 4.16 -11.46 -6.63
N SER A 29 3.50 -10.35 -6.33
CA SER A 29 2.18 -10.33 -5.67
C SER A 29 2.14 -11.19 -4.39
N GLU A 30 3.27 -11.33 -3.71
CA GLU A 30 3.38 -12.10 -2.47
C GLU A 30 2.76 -11.38 -1.28
N ASP A 31 2.41 -12.15 -0.25
CA ASP A 31 1.98 -11.62 1.04
C ASP A 31 3.22 -11.27 1.88
N TYR A 32 3.22 -10.07 2.46
CA TYR A 32 4.30 -9.58 3.32
C TYR A 32 3.80 -9.43 4.74
N ASP A 33 4.54 -9.97 5.71
CA ASP A 33 4.23 -9.80 7.12
C ASP A 33 4.62 -8.40 7.65
N ALA A 34 4.13 -8.07 8.85
CA ALA A 34 4.37 -6.78 9.46
C ALA A 34 5.86 -6.50 9.73
N ASP A 35 6.64 -7.52 10.10
CA ASP A 35 8.07 -7.37 10.36
C ASP A 35 8.85 -7.07 9.07
N THR A 36 8.46 -7.68 7.98
CA THR A 36 9.02 -7.40 6.66
C THR A 36 8.62 -6.00 6.19
N ALA A 37 7.36 -5.61 6.38
CA ALA A 37 6.88 -4.28 6.06
C ALA A 37 7.62 -3.18 6.85
N GLU A 38 7.96 -3.41 8.13
CA GLU A 38 8.81 -2.52 8.92
C GLU A 38 10.23 -2.45 8.37
N ARG A 39 10.84 -3.60 8.07
CA ARG A 39 12.20 -3.64 7.49
C ARG A 39 12.31 -2.92 6.16
N TYR A 40 11.28 -3.02 5.33
CA TYR A 40 11.20 -2.35 4.03
C TYR A 40 10.79 -0.87 4.13
N GLY A 41 10.41 -0.40 5.32
CA GLY A 41 9.99 0.98 5.55
C GLY A 41 8.58 1.31 5.07
N TRP A 42 7.72 0.30 4.86
CA TRP A 42 6.32 0.51 4.48
C TRP A 42 5.48 1.00 5.65
N ILE A 43 5.82 0.52 6.82
CA ILE A 43 5.24 0.98 8.08
C ILE A 43 6.35 1.46 9.01
N ASN A 44 6.01 2.33 9.93
CA ASN A 44 6.98 2.84 10.88
C ASN A 44 7.42 1.78 11.89
N ARG A 45 6.50 0.90 12.31
CA ARG A 45 6.74 -0.15 13.31
C ARG A 45 5.70 -1.27 13.22
N ALA A 46 6.16 -2.49 13.38
CA ALA A 46 5.33 -3.64 13.72
C ALA A 46 5.20 -3.71 15.24
N ILE A 47 3.99 -3.67 15.76
CA ILE A 47 3.72 -3.64 17.21
C ILE A 47 2.74 -4.78 17.51
N PRO A 48 3.05 -5.66 18.49
CA PRO A 48 2.11 -6.68 18.92
C PRO A 48 0.77 -6.09 19.35
N ASP A 49 -0.34 -6.71 18.96
CA ASP A 49 -1.70 -6.22 19.22
C ASP A 49 -1.93 -5.79 20.67
N LYS A 50 -1.44 -6.59 21.63
CA LYS A 50 -1.56 -6.30 23.07
C LYS A 50 -0.82 -5.05 23.54
N GLU A 51 0.10 -4.52 22.73
CA GLU A 51 0.95 -3.37 23.05
C GLU A 51 0.57 -2.12 22.23
N LEU A 52 -0.31 -2.30 21.22
CA LEU A 52 -0.65 -1.27 20.25
C LEU A 52 -1.32 -0.06 20.90
N ASP A 53 -2.34 -0.27 21.72
CA ASP A 53 -3.08 0.81 22.37
C ASP A 53 -2.18 1.65 23.28
N ASP A 54 -1.38 1.01 24.12
CA ASP A 54 -0.43 1.68 24.99
C ASP A 54 0.64 2.46 24.21
N PHE A 55 1.11 1.90 23.11
CA PHE A 55 2.07 2.59 22.24
C PHE A 55 1.44 3.83 21.61
N VAL A 56 0.24 3.70 21.04
CA VAL A 56 -0.49 4.80 20.38
C VAL A 56 -0.77 5.92 21.39
N ASP A 57 -1.23 5.58 22.58
CA ASP A 57 -1.52 6.53 23.64
C ASP A 57 -0.26 7.32 24.08
N ARG A 58 0.84 6.62 24.31
CA ARG A 58 2.12 7.27 24.66
C ARG A 58 2.60 8.19 23.54
N PHE A 59 2.52 7.73 22.30
CA PHE A 59 2.94 8.48 21.12
C PHE A 59 2.06 9.73 20.92
N ALA A 60 0.75 9.60 21.02
CA ALA A 60 -0.19 10.72 20.89
C ALA A 60 0.03 11.77 21.99
N ARG A 61 0.20 11.35 23.26
CA ARG A 61 0.51 12.25 24.39
C ARG A 61 1.85 12.97 24.16
N ARG A 62 2.84 12.26 23.64
CA ARG A 62 4.14 12.86 23.32
C ARG A 62 4.00 13.95 22.27
N ILE A 63 3.26 13.70 21.18
CA ILE A 63 3.00 14.71 20.16
C ILE A 63 2.19 15.89 20.72
N ALA A 64 1.15 15.62 21.50
CA ALA A 64 0.30 16.64 22.10
C ALA A 64 1.05 17.57 23.08
N SER A 65 2.20 17.15 23.60
CA SER A 65 3.03 17.96 24.49
C SER A 65 3.85 19.05 23.79
N PHE A 66 3.93 19.03 22.47
CA PHE A 66 4.67 20.03 21.69
C PHE A 66 3.78 21.19 21.23
N ASP A 67 4.40 22.33 20.92
CA ASP A 67 3.70 23.47 20.38
C ASP A 67 3.04 23.17 19.02
N LYS A 68 1.74 23.46 18.91
CA LYS A 68 0.95 23.18 17.72
C LYS A 68 1.50 23.86 16.46
N LYS A 69 2.02 25.11 16.59
CA LYS A 69 2.57 25.85 15.43
C LYS A 69 3.83 25.16 14.91
N VAL A 70 4.71 24.73 15.82
CA VAL A 70 5.93 24.00 15.47
C VAL A 70 5.61 22.68 14.76
N LEU A 71 4.66 21.92 15.27
CA LEU A 71 4.21 20.68 14.64
C LEU A 71 3.58 20.93 13.25
N THR A 72 2.80 22.01 13.12
CA THR A 72 2.19 22.37 11.84
C THR A 72 3.25 22.69 10.79
N GLU A 73 4.25 23.48 11.13
CA GLU A 73 5.33 23.83 10.20
C GLU A 73 6.23 22.61 9.87
N ALA A 74 6.53 21.77 10.86
CA ALA A 74 7.26 20.52 10.64
C ALA A 74 6.51 19.62 9.64
N LYS A 75 5.19 19.45 9.82
CA LYS A 75 4.36 18.66 8.90
C LYS A 75 4.35 19.26 7.49
N ARG A 76 4.26 20.60 7.38
CA ARG A 76 4.33 21.28 6.08
C ARG A 76 5.66 21.05 5.37
N LEU A 77 6.77 21.10 6.10
CA LEU A 77 8.10 20.82 5.54
C LEU A 77 8.19 19.38 5.03
N VAL A 78 7.77 18.42 5.82
CA VAL A 78 7.75 17.00 5.40
C VAL A 78 6.90 16.83 4.14
N ASN A 79 5.68 17.37 4.12
CA ASN A 79 4.78 17.23 2.98
C ASN A 79 5.35 17.87 1.69
N ARG A 80 6.07 19.01 1.81
CA ARG A 80 6.71 19.66 0.66
C ARG A 80 7.93 18.90 0.15
N SER A 81 8.59 18.18 1.01
CA SER A 81 9.79 17.39 0.69
C SER A 81 9.45 15.96 0.24
N SER A 82 8.20 15.55 0.40
CA SER A 82 7.76 14.23 -0.02
C SER A 82 7.65 14.19 -1.54
N PRO A 83 8.29 13.22 -2.20
CA PRO A 83 8.21 13.04 -3.65
C PRO A 83 6.84 12.47 -4.03
N MET A 84 5.82 13.32 -4.07
CA MET A 84 4.51 12.92 -4.59
C MET A 84 4.50 13.00 -6.11
N PRO A 85 3.91 12.02 -6.81
CA PRO A 85 3.71 12.11 -8.24
C PRO A 85 2.82 13.32 -8.58
N ASP A 86 3.10 13.97 -9.69
CA ASP A 86 2.22 15.01 -10.23
C ASP A 86 0.90 14.41 -10.77
N ASP A 87 -0.11 15.25 -10.92
CA ASP A 87 -1.43 14.82 -11.38
C ASP A 87 -1.37 14.13 -12.75
N ALA A 88 -0.47 14.55 -13.64
CA ALA A 88 -0.33 13.97 -14.98
C ALA A 88 0.16 12.52 -14.91
N ARG A 89 1.09 12.21 -13.99
CA ARG A 89 1.55 10.83 -13.77
C ARG A 89 0.46 9.95 -13.17
N LEU A 90 -0.33 10.47 -12.24
CA LEU A 90 -1.46 9.74 -11.68
C LEU A 90 -2.50 9.40 -12.75
N VAL A 91 -2.87 10.37 -13.59
CA VAL A 91 -3.79 10.15 -14.72
C VAL A 91 -3.23 9.12 -15.70
N ALA A 92 -1.96 9.22 -16.08
CA ALA A 92 -1.34 8.26 -16.99
C ALA A 92 -1.31 6.82 -16.43
N ALA A 93 -1.13 6.68 -15.12
CA ALA A 93 -1.21 5.38 -14.45
C ALA A 93 -2.64 4.83 -14.49
N GLU A 94 -3.64 5.64 -14.15
CA GLU A 94 -5.05 5.27 -14.21
C GLU A 94 -5.46 4.81 -15.61
N GLU A 95 -5.09 5.56 -16.66
CA GLU A 95 -5.33 5.19 -18.05
C GLU A 95 -4.69 3.85 -18.40
N THR A 96 -3.46 3.63 -17.97
CA THR A 96 -2.73 2.38 -18.23
C THR A 96 -3.42 1.20 -17.56
N PHE A 97 -3.81 1.34 -16.31
CA PHE A 97 -4.52 0.30 -15.58
C PHE A 97 -5.89 -0.01 -16.21
N THR A 98 -6.68 1.03 -16.48
CA THR A 98 -7.98 0.87 -17.13
C THR A 98 -7.84 0.12 -18.46
N ARG A 99 -6.79 0.42 -19.23
CA ARG A 99 -6.48 -0.32 -20.45
C ARG A 99 -6.15 -1.78 -20.18
N MET A 100 -5.32 -2.08 -19.16
CA MET A 100 -4.99 -3.46 -18.78
C MET A 100 -6.21 -4.26 -18.35
N LEU A 101 -7.15 -3.65 -17.63
CA LEU A 101 -8.42 -4.28 -17.25
C LEU A 101 -9.33 -4.59 -18.46
N SER A 102 -9.11 -3.92 -19.59
CA SER A 102 -9.88 -4.18 -20.82
C SER A 102 -9.38 -5.39 -21.61
N TRP A 103 -8.18 -5.90 -21.33
CA TRP A 103 -7.61 -7.04 -22.03
C TRP A 103 -8.41 -8.32 -21.77
N PRO A 104 -8.69 -9.13 -22.81
CA PRO A 104 -9.47 -10.36 -22.66
C PRO A 104 -8.88 -11.32 -21.63
N GLU A 105 -7.56 -11.47 -21.62
CA GLU A 105 -6.83 -12.35 -20.71
C GLU A 105 -6.98 -11.88 -19.25
N THR A 106 -6.88 -10.58 -19.02
CA THR A 106 -7.05 -9.98 -17.69
C THR A 106 -8.48 -10.18 -17.17
N ARG A 107 -9.46 -9.99 -18.04
CA ARG A 107 -10.88 -10.21 -17.70
C ARG A 107 -11.18 -11.67 -17.37
N ALA A 108 -10.63 -12.60 -18.15
CA ALA A 108 -10.78 -14.02 -17.90
C ALA A 108 -10.15 -14.41 -16.55
N ARG A 109 -8.95 -13.90 -16.27
CA ARG A 109 -8.26 -14.14 -15.00
C ARG A 109 -9.03 -13.56 -13.82
N ILE A 110 -9.54 -12.34 -13.91
CA ILE A 110 -10.36 -11.72 -12.85
C ILE A 110 -11.63 -12.56 -12.59
N ALA A 111 -12.30 -13.03 -13.62
CA ALA A 111 -13.49 -13.87 -13.47
C ALA A 111 -13.17 -15.17 -12.72
N GLU A 112 -12.09 -15.84 -13.09
CA GLU A 112 -11.60 -17.02 -12.38
C GLU A 112 -11.29 -16.75 -10.89
N LEU A 113 -10.59 -15.64 -10.61
CA LEU A 113 -10.24 -15.26 -9.23
C LEU A 113 -11.47 -14.96 -8.39
N ILE A 114 -12.51 -14.32 -8.97
CA ILE A 114 -13.80 -14.07 -8.30
C ILE A 114 -14.51 -15.40 -7.96
N GLU A 115 -14.48 -16.36 -8.86
CA GLU A 115 -15.01 -17.71 -8.59
C GLU A 115 -14.26 -18.39 -7.45
N ARG A 116 -12.95 -18.24 -7.39
CA ARG A 116 -12.08 -18.78 -6.33
C ARG A 116 -12.21 -18.08 -4.98
N GLY A 117 -12.87 -16.93 -4.90
CA GLY A 117 -13.14 -16.23 -3.65
C GLY A 117 -12.62 -14.79 -3.55
N LEU A 118 -12.03 -14.23 -4.60
CA LEU A 118 -11.66 -12.82 -4.64
C LEU A 118 -12.89 -11.93 -4.34
N GLN A 119 -12.72 -10.92 -3.47
CA GLN A 119 -13.77 -10.03 -2.98
C GLN A 119 -14.87 -10.70 -2.13
N LYS A 120 -14.62 -11.91 -1.62
CA LYS A 120 -15.50 -12.58 -0.67
C LYS A 120 -14.78 -12.79 0.65
N PRO A 121 -15.43 -12.59 1.81
CA PRO A 121 -14.82 -12.90 3.09
C PRO A 121 -14.34 -14.35 3.13
N GLY A 122 -13.03 -14.56 3.38
CA GLY A 122 -12.47 -15.90 3.43
C GLY A 122 -10.94 -15.92 3.28
N ASP A 123 -10.41 -17.11 3.09
CA ASP A 123 -8.96 -17.36 3.02
C ASP A 123 -8.28 -16.62 1.88
N PHE A 124 -8.95 -16.48 0.75
CA PHE A 124 -8.42 -15.76 -0.40
C PHE A 124 -8.08 -14.29 -0.06
N GLU A 125 -8.98 -13.60 0.64
CA GLU A 125 -8.77 -12.19 1.03
C GLU A 125 -7.77 -12.01 2.17
N LEU A 126 -7.57 -13.05 2.97
CA LEU A 126 -6.59 -13.04 4.07
C LEU A 126 -5.17 -13.34 3.58
N ARG A 127 -5.03 -14.08 2.47
CA ARG A 127 -3.75 -14.54 1.92
C ARG A 127 -3.75 -14.50 0.39
N PRO A 128 -3.99 -13.31 -0.21
CA PRO A 128 -4.12 -13.20 -1.66
C PRO A 128 -2.85 -13.67 -2.40
N GLY A 129 -1.67 -13.43 -1.87
CA GLY A 129 -0.41 -13.83 -2.48
C GLY A 129 -0.32 -15.34 -2.72
N GLN A 130 -0.88 -16.17 -1.83
CA GLN A 130 -0.93 -17.63 -1.99
C GLN A 130 -1.88 -18.09 -3.10
N HIS A 131 -2.82 -17.23 -3.50
CA HIS A 131 -3.87 -17.56 -4.47
C HIS A 131 -3.66 -16.92 -5.85
N LEU A 132 -2.86 -15.85 -5.93
CA LEU A 132 -2.62 -15.11 -7.16
C LEU A 132 -1.54 -15.74 -8.04
N GLY A 133 -0.53 -16.37 -7.46
CA GLY A 133 0.49 -17.13 -8.17
C GLY A 133 -0.10 -18.37 -8.85
N ASN A 134 0.47 -18.78 -9.99
CA ASN A 134 0.26 -20.10 -10.53
C ASN A 134 1.35 -21.00 -9.92
N GLU A 135 0.97 -22.10 -9.26
CA GLU A 135 1.89 -23.20 -8.98
C GLU A 135 2.31 -23.89 -10.27
#